data_f20531baa957b1e2a63bb2591d1e5f79
#
_entry.id   f20531baa957b1e2a63bb2591d1e5f79
#
_cell.length_a   1.000
_cell.length_b   1.000
_cell.length_c   1.000
_cell.angle_alpha   90.00
_cell.angle_beta   90.00
_cell.angle_gamma   90.00
#
_symmetry.space_group_name_H-M   'P 1'
#
loop_
_entity.id
_entity.type
_entity.pdbx_description
1 polymer ?
#
loop_
_entity_poly.entity_id
_entity_poly.type
_entity_poly.pdbx_seq_one_letter_code
_entity_poly.pdbx_strand_id
1 'polypeptide(L)'
;MPTESPFNKIPNQLDQIPEDVPVVFISYSWDSDNHKQWVLDLSNDLREKYRVYTLLDRYNHGGDDLPTFMLKGLNRANRVLIIGTPKYKEKLENSNNGGAKFEDQVITISLYKDMGSDKFVPVLREGTFSESFNTLIETRLGYDMTKDGQYEARLQELAADLWRQPMNIAPPLGPKPNFTPASQVLQPLKAATPEDFATIVKSYLLDPSKRIVLTEFIEEEIDKAFQKVMEYASYNHPTTPQTFNKYCSIHQDAITNLAAAMLPIVRYGTLEQQKLLVDAMIKLCTKPFKNGEITNTNTVYNHLLASTFLFHSTGVAAVKYSRFDLIKLMMDAKVPAPNALSPSYPFTLQHMAGYTHWDYDMLNQYLNSTWIYPYSQMVMRAIKTYFNKTFIDNNDFENCFCVWEHIASLLCEFHKNHLIPENVWFPIGTFVSKRISLFRHEQDFYTDFFKKASQLKDDWEPLKQGLFDGRYEIFEKIYKKGEEYYNKNRY
;
A
#
# COMPACT_ATOMS: atom_id res chain seq x y z
N MET A 1 -44.97 28.22 -50.47
CA MET A 1 -43.70 27.80 -49.83
C MET A 1 -42.68 27.59 -50.94
N PRO A 2 -41.52 28.21 -50.96
CA PRO A 2 -40.53 27.92 -51.97
C PRO A 2 -39.98 26.48 -51.70
N THR A 3 -40.14 25.63 -52.67
CA THR A 3 -39.52 24.29 -52.69
C THR A 3 -38.01 24.47 -52.73
N GLU A 4 -37.32 24.10 -51.62
CA GLU A 4 -35.88 24.04 -51.63
C GLU A 4 -35.42 23.11 -52.76
N SER A 5 -34.44 23.59 -53.56
CA SER A 5 -33.88 22.80 -54.62
C SER A 5 -33.21 21.55 -54.09
N PRO A 6 -33.41 20.35 -54.63
CA PRO A 6 -32.74 19.13 -54.17
C PRO A 6 -31.21 19.15 -54.39
N PHE A 7 -30.67 20.19 -54.95
CA PHE A 7 -29.25 20.45 -55.19
C PHE A 7 -28.64 21.52 -54.30
N ASN A 8 -29.15 21.63 -53.06
CA ASN A 8 -28.52 22.50 -52.05
C ASN A 8 -27.07 22.11 -51.86
N LYS A 9 -26.17 23.10 -51.79
CA LYS A 9 -24.75 22.89 -51.57
C LYS A 9 -24.54 22.11 -50.29
N ILE A 10 -23.84 20.97 -50.35
CA ILE A 10 -23.47 20.19 -49.18
C ILE A 10 -22.62 21.09 -48.26
N PRO A 11 -22.99 21.28 -47.01
CA PRO A 11 -22.23 22.16 -46.13
C PRO A 11 -20.78 21.67 -45.94
N ASN A 12 -19.81 22.59 -46.04
CA ASN A 12 -18.41 22.27 -45.83
C ASN A 12 -18.15 22.00 -44.33
N GLN A 13 -17.18 21.13 -44.03
CA GLN A 13 -16.74 20.85 -42.62
C GLN A 13 -16.49 22.12 -41.82
N LEU A 14 -15.90 23.15 -42.44
CA LEU A 14 -15.61 24.43 -41.81
C LEU A 14 -16.84 25.24 -41.41
N ASP A 15 -17.99 24.97 -42.02
CA ASP A 15 -19.25 25.68 -41.74
C ASP A 15 -20.08 24.98 -40.64
N GLN A 16 -19.66 23.77 -40.22
CA GLN A 16 -20.40 22.93 -39.29
C GLN A 16 -19.67 22.72 -37.96
N ILE A 17 -18.64 23.51 -37.65
CA ILE A 17 -17.85 23.36 -36.43
C ILE A 17 -18.73 23.68 -35.20
N PRO A 18 -18.92 22.71 -34.28
CA PRO A 18 -19.70 22.93 -33.05
C PRO A 18 -18.92 23.82 -32.06
N GLU A 19 -19.63 24.54 -31.16
CA GLU A 19 -18.99 25.49 -30.25
C GLU A 19 -18.26 24.81 -29.08
N ASP A 20 -18.77 23.71 -28.53
CA ASP A 20 -18.31 23.12 -27.26
C ASP A 20 -17.50 21.83 -27.42
N VAL A 21 -16.69 21.73 -28.48
CA VAL A 21 -15.87 20.55 -28.73
C VAL A 21 -14.46 20.92 -29.18
N PRO A 22 -13.45 20.10 -28.89
CA PRO A 22 -12.13 20.29 -29.48
C PRO A 22 -12.19 20.16 -31.00
N VAL A 23 -11.62 21.16 -31.69
CA VAL A 23 -11.50 21.15 -33.15
C VAL A 23 -10.06 20.80 -33.52
N VAL A 24 -9.89 19.71 -34.27
CA VAL A 24 -8.59 19.13 -34.57
C VAL A 24 -8.39 19.01 -36.08
N PHE A 25 -7.33 19.61 -36.59
CA PHE A 25 -6.89 19.41 -37.98
C PHE A 25 -5.92 18.25 -38.06
N ILE A 26 -6.14 17.30 -39.00
CA ILE A 26 -5.25 16.14 -39.19
C ILE A 26 -4.40 16.36 -40.46
N SER A 27 -3.09 16.45 -40.23
CA SER A 27 -2.06 16.55 -41.28
C SER A 27 -1.34 15.20 -41.43
N TYR A 28 -1.32 14.67 -42.65
CA TYR A 28 -0.69 13.40 -42.95
C TYR A 28 -0.21 13.33 -44.42
N SER A 29 0.60 12.37 -44.74
CA SER A 29 1.03 12.09 -46.12
C SER A 29 0.24 10.93 -46.76
N TRP A 30 0.04 10.98 -48.08
CA TRP A 30 -0.67 9.93 -48.81
C TRP A 30 0.28 8.78 -49.17
N ASP A 31 0.75 8.05 -48.14
CA ASP A 31 1.82 7.05 -48.33
C ASP A 31 1.34 5.77 -48.98
N SER A 32 0.18 5.30 -48.61
CA SER A 32 -0.49 4.11 -49.12
C SER A 32 -2.01 4.17 -48.84
N ASP A 33 -2.78 3.33 -49.53
CA ASP A 33 -4.22 3.24 -49.26
C ASP A 33 -4.52 2.74 -47.83
N ASN A 34 -3.71 1.83 -47.31
CA ASN A 34 -3.81 1.39 -45.89
C ASN A 34 -3.55 2.53 -44.91
N HIS A 35 -2.52 3.35 -45.17
CA HIS A 35 -2.24 4.51 -44.33
C HIS A 35 -3.36 5.53 -44.38
N LYS A 36 -3.87 5.83 -45.55
CA LYS A 36 -5.05 6.73 -45.70
C LYS A 36 -6.28 6.20 -44.99
N GLN A 37 -6.51 4.88 -45.01
CA GLN A 37 -7.62 4.26 -44.31
C GLN A 37 -7.43 4.36 -42.79
N TRP A 38 -6.23 4.06 -42.30
CA TRP A 38 -5.93 4.21 -40.88
C TRP A 38 -6.15 5.64 -40.35
N VAL A 39 -5.74 6.66 -41.13
CA VAL A 39 -6.00 8.07 -40.77
C VAL A 39 -7.49 8.39 -40.74
N LEU A 40 -8.27 7.84 -41.68
CA LEU A 40 -9.72 7.99 -41.67
C LEU A 40 -10.35 7.32 -40.46
N ASP A 41 -9.90 6.11 -40.10
CA ASP A 41 -10.40 5.37 -38.95
C ASP A 41 -10.06 6.13 -37.65
N LEU A 42 -8.84 6.64 -37.50
CA LEU A 42 -8.46 7.51 -36.37
C LEU A 42 -9.37 8.74 -36.26
N SER A 43 -9.66 9.39 -37.37
CA SER A 43 -10.55 10.54 -37.43
C SER A 43 -11.98 10.19 -37.02
N ASN A 44 -12.52 9.08 -37.52
CA ASN A 44 -13.87 8.60 -37.18
C ASN A 44 -13.95 8.23 -35.69
N ASP A 45 -12.97 7.48 -35.17
CA ASP A 45 -12.91 7.09 -33.78
C ASP A 45 -12.86 8.31 -32.82
N LEU A 46 -12.06 9.32 -33.15
CA LEU A 46 -12.03 10.57 -32.37
C LEU A 46 -13.39 11.29 -32.37
N ARG A 47 -14.11 11.27 -33.49
CA ARG A 47 -15.44 11.87 -33.58
C ARG A 47 -16.50 11.06 -32.84
N GLU A 48 -16.55 9.76 -33.06
CA GLU A 48 -17.63 8.89 -32.59
C GLU A 48 -17.48 8.51 -31.12
N LYS A 49 -16.26 8.14 -30.70
CA LYS A 49 -15.99 7.67 -29.33
C LYS A 49 -15.74 8.81 -28.36
N TYR A 50 -15.12 9.91 -28.83
CA TYR A 50 -14.62 10.97 -27.95
C TYR A 50 -15.16 12.36 -28.23
N ARG A 51 -16.10 12.52 -29.18
CA ARG A 51 -16.72 13.80 -29.51
C ARG A 51 -15.70 14.92 -29.85
N VAL A 52 -14.62 14.58 -30.54
CA VAL A 52 -13.63 15.52 -31.07
C VAL A 52 -13.97 15.87 -32.50
N TYR A 53 -14.10 17.13 -32.84
CA TYR A 53 -14.41 17.55 -34.20
C TYR A 53 -13.14 17.56 -35.06
N THR A 54 -12.97 16.58 -35.91
CA THR A 54 -11.80 16.45 -36.79
C THR A 54 -12.04 17.10 -38.15
N LEU A 55 -11.07 17.86 -38.63
CA LEU A 55 -10.98 18.40 -39.98
C LEU A 55 -10.01 17.53 -40.77
N LEU A 56 -10.54 16.80 -41.75
CA LEU A 56 -9.77 15.87 -42.57
C LEU A 56 -10.09 16.10 -44.07
N ASP A 57 -9.09 16.09 -44.89
CA ASP A 57 -9.22 16.29 -46.34
C ASP A 57 -10.18 15.29 -47.02
N ARG A 58 -10.22 14.06 -46.53
CA ARG A 58 -11.11 13.00 -47.02
C ARG A 58 -12.61 13.22 -46.80
N TYR A 59 -13.00 14.17 -46.00
CA TYR A 59 -14.40 14.57 -45.81
C TYR A 59 -14.81 15.68 -46.79
N ASN A 60 -13.88 16.20 -47.61
CA ASN A 60 -14.19 17.20 -48.63
C ASN A 60 -14.82 16.55 -49.85
N HIS A 61 -15.52 17.35 -50.61
CA HIS A 61 -16.22 16.92 -51.79
C HIS A 61 -15.42 17.26 -53.07
N GLY A 62 -15.74 16.55 -54.15
CA GLY A 62 -15.12 16.87 -55.48
C GLY A 62 -15.43 18.33 -55.87
N GLY A 63 -14.35 19.09 -56.19
CA GLY A 63 -14.42 20.50 -56.52
C GLY A 63 -14.13 21.44 -55.35
N ASP A 64 -13.93 20.95 -54.13
CA ASP A 64 -13.46 21.78 -53.01
C ASP A 64 -12.03 22.25 -53.21
N ASP A 65 -11.72 23.50 -52.85
CA ASP A 65 -10.39 24.08 -52.91
C ASP A 65 -9.56 23.63 -51.72
N LEU A 66 -8.75 22.61 -51.89
CA LEU A 66 -7.94 21.97 -50.88
C LEU A 66 -6.94 22.94 -50.19
N PRO A 67 -6.19 23.79 -50.87
CA PRO A 67 -5.32 24.80 -50.27
C PRO A 67 -6.08 25.76 -49.32
N THR A 68 -7.22 26.23 -49.72
CA THR A 68 -8.08 27.11 -48.89
C THR A 68 -8.63 26.33 -47.67
N PHE A 69 -9.03 25.08 -47.83
CA PHE A 69 -9.43 24.20 -46.74
C PHE A 69 -8.32 24.05 -45.70
N MET A 70 -7.11 23.76 -46.12
CA MET A 70 -5.95 23.57 -45.23
C MET A 70 -5.64 24.85 -44.46
N LEU A 71 -5.55 25.99 -45.13
CA LEU A 71 -5.24 27.28 -44.48
C LEU A 71 -6.31 27.66 -43.43
N LYS A 72 -7.56 27.55 -43.80
CA LYS A 72 -8.70 27.85 -42.88
C LYS A 72 -8.78 26.81 -41.76
N GLY A 73 -8.58 25.54 -42.05
CA GLY A 73 -8.59 24.46 -41.09
C GLY A 73 -7.51 24.63 -40.04
N LEU A 74 -6.26 24.88 -40.42
CA LEU A 74 -5.17 25.19 -39.51
C LEU A 74 -5.45 26.37 -38.60
N ASN A 75 -6.06 27.42 -39.14
CA ASN A 75 -6.39 28.60 -38.34
C ASN A 75 -7.53 28.38 -37.33
N ARG A 76 -8.53 27.58 -37.69
CA ARG A 76 -9.70 27.31 -36.86
C ARG A 76 -9.48 26.18 -35.86
N ALA A 77 -8.53 25.26 -36.11
CA ALA A 77 -8.26 24.16 -35.22
C ALA A 77 -7.62 24.62 -33.91
N ASN A 78 -8.08 24.03 -32.80
CA ASN A 78 -7.46 24.16 -31.49
C ASN A 78 -6.13 23.39 -31.42
N ARG A 79 -6.08 22.22 -32.05
CA ARG A 79 -4.93 21.35 -32.16
C ARG A 79 -4.74 20.83 -33.59
N VAL A 80 -3.50 20.51 -33.92
CA VAL A 80 -3.12 19.95 -35.21
C VAL A 80 -2.40 18.61 -34.95
N LEU A 81 -3.00 17.50 -35.35
CA LEU A 81 -2.34 16.20 -35.30
C LEU A 81 -1.45 16.05 -36.53
N ILE A 82 -0.18 15.80 -36.32
CA ILE A 82 0.79 15.51 -37.38
C ILE A 82 1.06 14.02 -37.38
N ILE A 83 0.54 13.30 -38.36
CA ILE A 83 0.73 11.86 -38.47
C ILE A 83 2.08 11.58 -39.11
N GLY A 84 3.03 11.14 -38.29
CA GLY A 84 4.41 10.93 -38.66
C GLY A 84 4.64 9.56 -39.27
N THR A 85 5.29 9.58 -40.45
CA THR A 85 5.88 8.44 -41.13
C THR A 85 7.20 8.88 -41.75
N PRO A 86 8.14 7.99 -42.10
CA PRO A 86 9.35 8.37 -42.82
C PRO A 86 9.06 9.12 -44.13
N LYS A 87 8.00 8.76 -44.86
CA LYS A 87 7.56 9.46 -46.04
C LYS A 87 6.99 10.85 -45.77
N TYR A 88 6.35 11.07 -44.63
CA TYR A 88 5.91 12.40 -44.24
C TYR A 88 7.09 13.32 -44.01
N LYS A 89 8.13 12.87 -43.31
CA LYS A 89 9.38 13.61 -43.13
C LYS A 89 10.07 13.93 -44.46
N GLU A 90 10.25 12.93 -45.33
CA GLU A 90 10.86 13.10 -46.64
C GLU A 90 10.15 14.18 -47.47
N LYS A 91 8.82 14.19 -47.48
CA LYS A 91 8.04 15.24 -48.18
C LYS A 91 8.30 16.62 -47.62
N LEU A 92 8.31 16.79 -46.29
CA LEU A 92 8.58 18.07 -45.64
C LEU A 92 9.99 18.58 -45.93
N GLU A 93 11.01 17.71 -45.95
CA GLU A 93 12.41 18.07 -46.22
C GLU A 93 12.64 18.41 -47.68
N ASN A 94 12.06 17.66 -48.59
CA ASN A 94 12.13 17.93 -50.04
C ASN A 94 11.40 19.21 -50.43
N SER A 95 10.41 19.67 -49.64
CA SER A 95 9.71 20.94 -49.81
C SER A 95 10.62 22.15 -49.68
N ASN A 96 11.72 22.05 -48.92
CA ASN A 96 12.69 23.12 -48.74
C ASN A 96 13.62 23.31 -49.95
N ASN A 97 13.64 22.39 -50.93
CA ASN A 97 14.52 22.40 -52.08
C ASN A 97 13.86 22.93 -53.39
N GLY A 98 12.83 23.79 -53.27
CA GLY A 98 12.28 24.52 -54.43
C GLY A 98 11.16 23.83 -55.23
N GLY A 99 10.69 22.65 -54.79
CA GLY A 99 9.58 21.91 -55.42
C GLY A 99 8.35 21.74 -54.51
N ALA A 100 8.27 22.50 -53.42
CA ALA A 100 7.23 22.34 -52.40
C ALA A 100 5.84 22.66 -52.97
N LYS A 101 4.89 21.74 -52.73
CA LYS A 101 3.48 22.09 -52.86
C LYS A 101 3.13 23.12 -51.80
N PHE A 102 2.28 24.08 -52.14
CA PHE A 102 1.82 25.14 -51.26
C PHE A 102 1.38 24.62 -49.87
N GLU A 103 0.84 23.43 -49.79
CA GLU A 103 0.37 22.73 -48.59
C GLU A 103 1.49 22.49 -47.56
N ASP A 104 2.64 22.01 -47.97
CA ASP A 104 3.79 21.69 -47.09
C ASP A 104 4.43 22.96 -46.53
N GLN A 105 4.44 24.03 -47.33
CA GLN A 105 4.93 25.33 -46.90
C GLN A 105 4.04 25.97 -45.84
N VAL A 106 2.71 25.87 -45.93
CA VAL A 106 1.78 26.42 -44.97
C VAL A 106 1.96 25.78 -43.59
N ILE A 107 2.11 24.47 -43.53
CA ILE A 107 2.36 23.74 -42.28
C ILE A 107 3.70 24.18 -41.69
N THR A 108 4.76 24.21 -42.48
CA THR A 108 6.10 24.60 -42.03
C THR A 108 6.13 26.04 -41.50
N ILE A 109 5.50 26.98 -42.19
CA ILE A 109 5.40 28.39 -41.77
C ILE A 109 4.56 28.52 -40.46
N SER A 110 3.49 27.77 -40.37
CA SER A 110 2.64 27.74 -39.16
C SER A 110 3.39 27.16 -37.96
N LEU A 111 4.19 26.11 -38.15
CA LEU A 111 5.07 25.56 -37.13
C LEU A 111 6.09 26.59 -36.61
N TYR A 112 6.70 27.38 -37.50
CA TYR A 112 7.64 28.43 -37.12
C TYR A 112 6.94 29.58 -36.37
N LYS A 113 5.74 29.96 -36.75
CA LYS A 113 4.99 31.05 -36.07
C LYS A 113 4.50 30.64 -34.67
N ASP A 114 4.17 29.39 -34.47
CA ASP A 114 3.62 28.85 -33.25
C ASP A 114 4.66 28.04 -32.45
N MET A 115 5.96 28.30 -32.65
CA MET A 115 7.04 27.69 -31.88
C MET A 115 6.83 28.00 -30.39
N GLY A 116 6.61 26.96 -29.58
CA GLY A 116 6.32 27.08 -28.15
C GLY A 116 4.84 26.92 -27.79
N SER A 117 3.91 26.91 -28.76
CA SER A 117 2.52 26.57 -28.50
C SER A 117 2.31 25.05 -28.46
N ASP A 118 1.30 24.62 -27.73
CA ASP A 118 0.86 23.22 -27.64
C ASP A 118 -0.04 22.79 -28.82
N LYS A 119 -0.16 23.64 -29.83
CA LYS A 119 -1.07 23.44 -30.96
C LYS A 119 -0.75 22.21 -31.80
N PHE A 120 0.54 21.92 -32.00
CA PHE A 120 1.00 20.82 -32.85
C PHE A 120 1.35 19.58 -32.03
N VAL A 121 0.63 18.49 -32.27
CA VAL A 121 0.75 17.22 -31.55
C VAL A 121 1.26 16.14 -32.49
N PRO A 122 2.48 15.61 -32.29
CA PRO A 122 2.98 14.50 -33.10
C PRO A 122 2.25 13.21 -32.75
N VAL A 123 1.85 12.46 -33.79
CA VAL A 123 1.30 11.10 -33.69
C VAL A 123 2.14 10.20 -34.58
N LEU A 124 2.99 9.37 -33.99
CA LEU A 124 3.86 8.47 -34.72
C LEU A 124 3.08 7.24 -35.19
N ARG A 125 3.02 7.02 -36.50
CA ARG A 125 2.38 5.85 -37.08
C ARG A 125 3.38 4.81 -37.59
N GLU A 126 4.53 5.23 -38.10
CA GLU A 126 5.54 4.33 -38.63
C GLU A 126 6.96 4.86 -38.38
N GLY A 127 7.94 3.99 -38.17
CA GLY A 127 9.33 4.36 -37.87
C GLY A 127 9.53 4.81 -36.40
N THR A 128 10.50 5.70 -36.23
CA THR A 128 10.80 6.37 -34.97
C THR A 128 10.48 7.88 -35.04
N PHE A 129 10.44 8.58 -33.92
CA PHE A 129 10.21 10.04 -33.95
C PHE A 129 11.23 10.79 -34.77
N SER A 130 12.52 10.42 -34.71
CA SER A 130 13.58 11.04 -35.50
C SER A 130 13.52 10.69 -36.98
N GLU A 131 13.01 9.53 -37.35
CA GLU A 131 12.86 9.13 -38.77
C GLU A 131 11.59 9.72 -39.40
N SER A 132 10.59 10.08 -38.64
CA SER A 132 9.25 10.42 -39.12
C SER A 132 8.87 11.89 -38.96
N PHE A 133 9.65 12.65 -38.19
CA PHE A 133 9.42 14.09 -37.97
C PHE A 133 10.70 14.89 -38.19
N ASN A 134 10.53 16.16 -38.56
CA ASN A 134 11.63 17.12 -38.61
C ASN A 134 12.02 17.60 -37.21
N THR A 135 13.17 18.29 -37.10
CA THR A 135 13.73 18.77 -35.82
C THR A 135 12.81 19.68 -35.01
N LEU A 136 11.82 20.34 -35.62
CA LEU A 136 10.87 21.22 -34.97
C LEU A 136 9.75 20.43 -34.24
N ILE A 137 9.51 19.20 -34.65
CA ILE A 137 8.42 18.35 -34.18
C ILE A 137 8.95 17.18 -33.34
N GLU A 138 10.09 16.58 -33.74
CA GLU A 138 10.64 15.37 -33.10
C GLU A 138 10.92 15.53 -31.60
N THR A 139 11.18 16.76 -31.15
CA THR A 139 11.44 17.08 -29.72
C THR A 139 10.18 17.33 -28.92
N ARG A 140 9.00 17.35 -29.56
CA ARG A 140 7.72 17.57 -28.87
C ARG A 140 7.21 16.26 -28.28
N LEU A 141 6.53 16.37 -27.14
CA LEU A 141 5.81 15.25 -26.58
C LEU A 141 4.70 14.82 -27.57
N GLY A 142 4.64 13.52 -27.91
CA GLY A 142 3.69 12.97 -28.87
C GLY A 142 3.22 11.58 -28.49
N TYR A 143 2.38 11.01 -29.35
CA TYR A 143 1.75 9.71 -29.14
C TYR A 143 2.31 8.68 -30.10
N ASP A 144 2.86 7.58 -29.57
CA ASP A 144 3.30 6.43 -30.36
C ASP A 144 2.13 5.50 -30.61
N MET A 145 1.65 5.47 -31.87
CA MET A 145 0.58 4.60 -32.36
C MET A 145 1.09 3.58 -33.41
N THR A 146 2.37 3.21 -33.33
CA THR A 146 2.97 2.20 -34.24
C THR A 146 2.47 0.78 -33.96
N LYS A 147 1.98 0.52 -32.71
CA LYS A 147 1.53 -0.80 -32.27
C LYS A 147 0.00 -0.86 -32.26
N ASP A 148 -0.58 -1.58 -33.23
CA ASP A 148 -2.04 -1.72 -33.33
C ASP A 148 -2.69 -2.33 -32.07
N GLY A 149 -2.00 -3.22 -31.34
CA GLY A 149 -2.49 -3.78 -30.07
C GLY A 149 -2.60 -2.77 -28.91
N GLN A 150 -2.02 -1.57 -29.04
CA GLN A 150 -2.11 -0.49 -28.04
C GLN A 150 -2.96 0.69 -28.53
N TYR A 151 -3.56 0.57 -29.72
CA TYR A 151 -4.29 1.65 -30.38
C TYR A 151 -5.36 2.29 -29.49
N GLU A 152 -6.25 1.49 -28.91
CA GLU A 152 -7.37 2.00 -28.08
C GLU A 152 -6.86 2.75 -26.83
N ALA A 153 -5.83 2.25 -26.16
CA ALA A 153 -5.25 2.93 -24.99
C ALA A 153 -4.61 4.27 -25.38
N ARG A 154 -3.87 4.31 -26.49
CA ARG A 154 -3.24 5.54 -27.00
C ARG A 154 -4.24 6.53 -27.57
N LEU A 155 -5.32 6.04 -28.17
CA LEU A 155 -6.44 6.88 -28.62
C LEU A 155 -7.14 7.56 -27.44
N GLN A 156 -7.36 6.83 -26.33
CA GLN A 156 -7.94 7.40 -25.13
C GLN A 156 -7.04 8.47 -24.50
N GLU A 157 -5.73 8.23 -24.41
CA GLU A 157 -4.76 9.21 -23.91
C GLU A 157 -4.76 10.48 -24.76
N LEU A 158 -4.72 10.31 -26.10
CA LEU A 158 -4.78 11.42 -27.05
C LEU A 158 -6.07 12.22 -26.89
N ALA A 159 -7.20 11.54 -26.84
CA ALA A 159 -8.50 12.20 -26.72
C ALA A 159 -8.64 12.98 -25.40
N ALA A 160 -8.13 12.45 -24.28
CA ALA A 160 -8.10 13.13 -23.00
C ALA A 160 -7.25 14.42 -23.04
N ASP A 161 -6.09 14.38 -23.73
CA ASP A 161 -5.26 15.58 -23.93
C ASP A 161 -5.95 16.61 -24.83
N LEU A 162 -6.63 16.17 -25.90
CA LEU A 162 -7.40 17.06 -26.77
C LEU A 162 -8.53 17.78 -26.03
N TRP A 163 -9.14 17.13 -25.06
CA TRP A 163 -10.13 17.72 -24.15
C TRP A 163 -9.49 18.51 -23.00
N ARG A 164 -8.16 18.65 -22.95
CA ARG A 164 -7.40 19.27 -21.85
C ARG A 164 -7.69 18.65 -20.47
N GLN A 165 -7.92 17.34 -20.47
CA GLN A 165 -8.16 16.51 -19.30
C GLN A 165 -7.14 15.36 -19.27
N PRO A 166 -5.84 15.62 -19.14
CA PRO A 166 -4.81 14.59 -19.20
C PRO A 166 -5.02 13.57 -18.08
N MET A 167 -4.86 12.29 -18.40
CA MET A 167 -5.06 11.19 -17.46
C MET A 167 -4.05 11.22 -16.29
N ASN A 168 -2.88 11.81 -16.50
CA ASN A 168 -1.85 12.00 -15.50
C ASN A 168 -1.83 13.46 -15.02
N ILE A 169 -2.57 13.75 -13.96
CA ILE A 169 -2.56 15.07 -13.33
C ILE A 169 -1.49 15.07 -12.23
N ALA A 170 -0.56 16.02 -12.30
CA ALA A 170 0.40 16.19 -11.23
C ALA A 170 -0.33 16.48 -9.90
N PRO A 171 -0.01 15.78 -8.81
CA PRO A 171 -0.59 16.10 -7.52
C PRO A 171 -0.22 17.53 -7.10
N PRO A 172 -1.04 18.18 -6.27
CA PRO A 172 -0.71 19.50 -5.76
C PRO A 172 0.65 19.46 -5.05
N LEU A 173 1.43 20.54 -5.19
CA LEU A 173 2.71 20.64 -4.50
C LEU A 173 2.51 20.50 -3.00
N GLY A 174 3.30 19.63 -2.39
CA GLY A 174 3.43 19.58 -0.93
C GLY A 174 3.92 20.91 -0.35
N PRO A 175 3.87 21.09 0.97
CA PRO A 175 4.42 22.27 1.60
C PRO A 175 5.90 22.45 1.21
N LYS A 176 6.34 23.72 1.12
CA LYS A 176 7.73 24.04 0.74
C LYS A 176 8.72 23.29 1.64
N PRO A 177 9.59 22.44 1.09
CA PRO A 177 10.57 21.77 1.91
C PRO A 177 11.57 22.77 2.47
N ASN A 178 11.79 22.73 3.78
CA ASN A 178 12.88 23.47 4.40
C ASN A 178 14.18 22.71 4.15
N PHE A 179 14.94 23.10 3.15
CA PHE A 179 16.29 22.62 2.95
C PHE A 179 17.21 23.29 3.99
N THR A 180 17.45 22.61 5.10
CA THR A 180 18.51 23.01 6.03
C THR A 180 19.84 22.61 5.41
N PRO A 181 20.87 23.53 5.36
CA PRO A 181 22.18 23.15 4.84
C PRO A 181 22.76 21.95 5.59
N ALA A 182 23.46 21.06 4.87
CA ALA A 182 24.01 19.81 5.39
C ALA A 182 25.01 19.97 6.58
N SER A 183 25.34 21.19 6.97
CA SER A 183 26.18 21.52 8.12
C SER A 183 25.42 21.69 9.44
N GLN A 184 24.10 21.66 9.44
CA GLN A 184 23.34 21.49 10.67
C GLN A 184 23.14 19.98 10.87
N VAL A 185 24.00 19.37 11.66
CA VAL A 185 23.80 18.06 12.25
C VAL A 185 22.33 17.92 12.60
N LEU A 186 21.66 16.96 11.98
CA LEU A 186 20.28 16.60 12.29
C LEU A 186 20.16 16.43 13.79
N GLN A 187 19.73 17.49 14.50
CA GLN A 187 19.23 17.26 15.84
C GLN A 187 18.04 16.32 15.69
N PRO A 188 18.06 15.16 16.31
CA PRO A 188 16.94 14.23 16.20
C PRO A 188 15.69 15.00 16.58
N LEU A 189 14.65 14.92 15.71
CA LEU A 189 13.34 15.49 15.99
C LEU A 189 12.89 14.94 17.34
N LYS A 190 12.92 15.76 18.38
CA LYS A 190 12.46 15.34 19.71
C LYS A 190 10.95 15.23 19.65
N ALA A 191 10.44 14.01 19.68
CA ALA A 191 9.03 13.77 19.90
C ALA A 191 8.67 14.26 21.31
N ALA A 192 7.76 15.20 21.38
CA ALA A 192 7.26 15.69 22.67
C ALA A 192 6.15 14.77 23.20
N THR A 193 5.43 14.11 22.31
CA THR A 193 4.31 13.19 22.62
C THR A 193 4.46 11.88 21.85
N PRO A 194 3.78 10.81 22.30
CA PRO A 194 3.73 9.55 21.54
C PRO A 194 3.15 9.72 20.12
N GLU A 195 2.21 10.63 19.93
CA GLU A 195 1.63 10.96 18.64
C GLU A 195 2.66 11.63 17.71
N ASP A 196 3.50 12.52 18.24
CA ASP A 196 4.62 13.12 17.50
C ASP A 196 5.61 12.04 17.08
N PHE A 197 5.92 11.10 17.99
CA PHE A 197 6.80 9.97 17.72
C PHE A 197 6.25 9.12 16.56
N ALA A 198 4.99 8.74 16.60
CA ALA A 198 4.33 8.00 15.53
C ALA A 198 4.33 8.75 14.19
N THR A 199 4.18 10.08 14.23
CA THR A 199 4.19 10.94 13.03
C THR A 199 5.58 10.98 12.40
N ILE A 200 6.62 11.13 13.23
CA ILE A 200 8.03 11.08 12.79
C ILE A 200 8.35 9.72 12.17
N VAL A 201 8.01 8.63 12.85
CA VAL A 201 8.18 7.26 12.35
C VAL A 201 7.49 7.08 11.00
N LYS A 202 6.24 7.50 10.88
CA LYS A 202 5.50 7.43 9.61
C LYS A 202 6.21 8.19 8.48
N SER A 203 6.75 9.38 8.76
CA SER A 203 7.48 10.17 7.77
C SER A 203 8.76 9.46 7.30
N TYR A 204 9.47 8.79 8.21
CA TYR A 204 10.67 8.02 7.89
C TYR A 204 10.37 6.72 7.14
N LEU A 205 9.27 6.05 7.45
CA LEU A 205 8.82 4.84 6.74
C LEU A 205 8.53 5.12 5.26
N LEU A 206 7.98 6.30 4.94
CA LEU A 206 7.59 6.70 3.59
C LEU A 206 8.75 7.28 2.76
N ASP A 207 9.90 7.55 3.37
CA ASP A 207 11.09 8.07 2.72
C ASP A 207 12.22 7.03 2.71
N PRO A 208 12.49 6.39 1.56
CA PRO A 208 13.55 5.37 1.47
C PRO A 208 14.94 5.88 1.88
N SER A 209 15.21 7.18 1.75
CA SER A 209 16.49 7.81 2.14
C SER A 209 16.67 7.86 3.66
N LYS A 210 15.59 7.70 4.43
CA LYS A 210 15.55 7.76 5.89
C LYS A 210 15.63 6.40 6.58
N ARG A 211 15.90 5.34 5.83
CA ARG A 211 15.95 3.96 6.39
C ARG A 211 16.90 3.83 7.59
N ILE A 212 18.11 4.33 7.48
CA ILE A 212 19.11 4.28 8.58
C ILE A 212 18.62 5.11 9.77
N VAL A 213 18.14 6.33 9.51
CA VAL A 213 17.62 7.23 10.56
C VAL A 213 16.42 6.60 11.28
N LEU A 214 15.52 5.91 10.56
CA LEU A 214 14.39 5.19 11.15
C LEU A 214 14.89 4.09 12.10
N THR A 215 15.86 3.30 11.65
CA THR A 215 16.41 2.20 12.45
C THR A 215 17.03 2.74 13.74
N GLU A 216 17.94 3.72 13.64
CA GLU A 216 18.57 4.36 14.80
C GLU A 216 17.55 4.99 15.76
N PHE A 217 16.52 5.66 15.21
CA PHE A 217 15.48 6.31 16.00
C PHE A 217 14.63 5.31 16.80
N ILE A 218 14.30 4.15 16.19
CA ILE A 218 13.56 3.08 16.87
C ILE A 218 14.47 2.34 17.86
N GLU A 219 15.73 2.05 17.51
CA GLU A 219 16.69 1.39 18.41
C GLU A 219 16.97 2.21 19.68
N GLU A 220 17.11 3.54 19.55
CA GLU A 220 17.24 4.43 20.70
C GLU A 220 16.02 4.35 21.63
N GLU A 221 14.84 4.27 21.09
CA GLU A 221 13.61 4.14 21.88
C GLU A 221 13.46 2.75 22.52
N ILE A 222 13.90 1.70 21.82
CA ILE A 222 13.97 0.34 22.39
C ILE A 222 14.90 0.32 23.62
N ASP A 223 16.05 0.96 23.52
CA ASP A 223 17.01 1.02 24.63
C ASP A 223 16.45 1.81 25.81
N LYS A 224 15.76 2.93 25.58
CA LYS A 224 15.08 3.68 26.64
C LYS A 224 13.99 2.84 27.32
N ALA A 225 13.17 2.15 26.55
CA ALA A 225 12.14 1.27 27.07
C ALA A 225 12.74 0.14 27.90
N PHE A 226 13.80 -0.48 27.38
CA PHE A 226 14.51 -1.55 28.07
C PHE A 226 15.08 -1.09 29.41
N GLN A 227 15.75 0.06 29.46
CA GLN A 227 16.31 0.61 30.72
C GLN A 227 15.21 0.86 31.76
N LYS A 228 14.09 1.50 31.38
CA LYS A 228 12.95 1.71 32.29
C LYS A 228 12.39 0.41 32.85
N VAL A 229 12.25 -0.62 31.99
CA VAL A 229 11.77 -1.94 32.42
C VAL A 229 12.77 -2.57 33.40
N MET A 230 14.06 -2.50 33.12
CA MET A 230 15.10 -3.12 33.95
C MET A 230 15.25 -2.43 35.32
N GLU A 231 15.15 -1.12 35.38
CA GLU A 231 15.19 -0.37 36.64
C GLU A 231 14.12 -0.81 37.64
N TYR A 232 12.93 -1.15 37.15
CA TYR A 232 11.80 -1.49 38.01
C TYR A 232 11.56 -2.99 38.14
N ALA A 233 11.61 -3.75 37.08
CA ALA A 233 11.19 -5.14 37.02
C ALA A 233 12.15 -6.11 37.74
N SER A 234 13.38 -5.68 37.97
CA SER A 234 14.42 -6.58 38.53
C SER A 234 14.15 -7.01 39.95
N TYR A 235 13.35 -6.27 40.71
CA TYR A 235 13.29 -6.42 42.16
C TYR A 235 11.88 -6.63 42.74
N ASN A 236 10.82 -6.46 41.95
CA ASN A 236 9.45 -6.44 42.47
C ASN A 236 8.56 -7.44 41.72
N HIS A 237 8.18 -8.51 42.42
CA HIS A 237 7.09 -9.37 41.92
C HIS A 237 5.77 -8.90 42.58
N PRO A 238 4.79 -8.44 41.79
CA PRO A 238 3.51 -7.99 42.33
C PRO A 238 2.70 -9.18 42.86
N THR A 239 2.27 -9.06 44.12
CA THR A 239 1.51 -10.11 44.81
C THR A 239 0.09 -9.67 45.16
N THR A 240 -0.26 -8.42 44.89
CA THR A 240 -1.60 -7.87 45.15
C THR A 240 -2.10 -7.13 43.90
N PRO A 241 -3.43 -6.96 43.75
CA PRO A 241 -4.01 -6.19 42.64
C PRO A 241 -3.45 -4.77 42.52
N GLN A 242 -3.18 -4.09 43.66
CA GLN A 242 -2.67 -2.72 43.67
C GLN A 242 -1.23 -2.65 43.17
N THR A 243 -0.37 -3.56 43.64
CA THR A 243 1.03 -3.65 43.18
C THR A 243 1.09 -4.09 41.72
N PHE A 244 0.18 -4.95 41.29
CA PHE A 244 0.07 -5.37 39.89
C PHE A 244 -0.37 -4.23 38.96
N ASN A 245 -1.34 -3.40 39.39
CA ASN A 245 -1.77 -2.22 38.65
C ASN A 245 -0.60 -1.24 38.38
N LYS A 246 0.17 -0.95 39.46
CA LYS A 246 1.38 -0.12 39.33
C LYS A 246 2.40 -0.74 38.42
N TYR A 247 2.57 -2.04 38.49
CA TYR A 247 3.48 -2.81 37.62
C TYR A 247 3.06 -2.73 36.15
N CYS A 248 1.78 -2.93 35.84
CA CYS A 248 1.24 -2.76 34.47
C CYS A 248 1.49 -1.35 33.94
N SER A 249 1.19 -0.31 34.73
CA SER A 249 1.39 1.09 34.34
C SER A 249 2.85 1.37 33.94
N ILE A 250 3.80 0.92 34.74
CA ILE A 250 5.24 1.14 34.44
C ILE A 250 5.66 0.48 33.13
N HIS A 251 5.19 -0.75 32.86
CA HIS A 251 5.49 -1.44 31.62
C HIS A 251 4.80 -0.77 30.41
N GLN A 252 3.55 -0.29 30.56
CA GLN A 252 2.86 0.48 29.54
C GLN A 252 3.58 1.80 29.25
N ASP A 253 3.97 2.53 30.29
CA ASP A 253 4.69 3.81 30.16
C ASP A 253 6.06 3.63 29.52
N ALA A 254 6.73 2.50 29.78
CA ALA A 254 8.04 2.21 29.18
C ALA A 254 7.97 2.04 27.67
N ILE A 255 6.88 1.47 27.14
CA ILE A 255 6.71 1.18 25.71
C ILE A 255 5.76 2.14 24.98
N THR A 256 5.36 3.24 25.61
CA THR A 256 4.32 4.13 25.05
C THR A 256 4.67 4.62 23.64
N ASN A 257 5.91 5.05 23.41
CA ASN A 257 6.36 5.50 22.09
C ASN A 257 6.45 4.34 21.08
N LEU A 258 6.94 3.17 21.50
CA LEU A 258 6.97 1.98 20.67
C LEU A 258 5.56 1.51 20.29
N ALA A 259 4.62 1.57 21.22
CA ALA A 259 3.22 1.25 20.95
C ALA A 259 2.57 2.26 19.99
N ALA A 260 2.91 3.55 20.08
CA ALA A 260 2.46 4.57 19.15
C ALA A 260 3.06 4.37 17.73
N ALA A 261 4.34 3.98 17.65
CA ALA A 261 5.03 3.70 16.40
C ALA A 261 4.56 2.39 15.73
N MET A 262 4.05 1.44 16.51
CA MET A 262 3.64 0.12 16.02
C MET A 262 2.61 0.22 14.90
N LEU A 263 1.57 1.05 15.03
CA LEU A 263 0.52 1.17 14.01
C LEU A 263 1.05 1.64 12.64
N PRO A 264 1.81 2.75 12.52
CA PRO A 264 2.38 3.12 11.24
C PRO A 264 3.39 2.09 10.70
N ILE A 265 4.19 1.45 11.55
CA ILE A 265 5.14 0.41 11.13
C ILE A 265 4.40 -0.80 10.55
N VAL A 266 3.37 -1.30 11.23
CA VAL A 266 2.59 -2.45 10.75
C VAL A 266 1.85 -2.11 9.46
N ARG A 267 1.24 -0.93 9.37
CA ARG A 267 0.39 -0.54 8.25
C ARG A 267 1.18 -0.17 6.99
N TYR A 268 2.27 0.56 7.12
CA TYR A 268 3.00 1.18 5.99
C TYR A 268 4.41 0.61 5.78
N GLY A 269 4.97 -0.07 6.78
CA GLY A 269 6.32 -0.60 6.73
C GLY A 269 6.44 -1.82 5.82
N THR A 270 7.61 -1.98 5.22
CA THR A 270 8.04 -3.24 4.61
C THR A 270 8.28 -4.29 5.70
N LEU A 271 8.35 -5.57 5.34
CA LEU A 271 8.63 -6.64 6.32
C LEU A 271 9.98 -6.41 7.04
N GLU A 272 10.97 -5.86 6.35
CA GLU A 272 12.25 -5.49 6.93
C GLU A 272 12.13 -4.38 7.99
N GLN A 273 11.31 -3.35 7.70
CA GLN A 273 11.05 -2.28 8.68
C GLN A 273 10.20 -2.78 9.85
N GLN A 274 9.27 -3.69 9.61
CA GLN A 274 8.44 -4.32 10.65
C GLN A 274 9.26 -5.21 11.58
N LYS A 275 10.39 -5.75 11.11
CA LYS A 275 11.34 -6.49 11.95
C LYS A 275 11.82 -5.69 13.14
N LEU A 276 11.87 -4.35 13.07
CA LEU A 276 12.23 -3.49 14.20
C LEU A 276 11.30 -3.70 15.40
N LEU A 277 10.00 -4.00 15.18
CA LEU A 277 9.09 -4.35 16.29
C LEU A 277 9.42 -5.71 16.90
N VAL A 278 9.81 -6.66 16.09
CA VAL A 278 10.23 -8.00 16.55
C VAL A 278 11.52 -7.89 17.35
N ASP A 279 12.49 -7.09 16.89
CA ASP A 279 13.76 -6.85 17.58
C ASP A 279 13.51 -6.12 18.94
N ALA A 280 12.54 -5.18 18.97
CA ALA A 280 12.10 -4.56 20.22
C ALA A 280 11.56 -5.58 21.23
N MET A 281 10.68 -6.48 20.79
CA MET A 281 10.12 -7.52 21.64
C MET A 281 11.21 -8.47 22.15
N ILE A 282 12.14 -8.89 21.28
CA ILE A 282 13.26 -9.75 21.65
C ILE A 282 14.14 -9.06 22.69
N LYS A 283 14.49 -7.79 22.47
CA LYS A 283 15.30 -7.01 23.43
C LYS A 283 14.61 -6.92 24.79
N LEU A 284 13.31 -6.63 24.83
CA LEU A 284 12.51 -6.54 26.05
C LEU A 284 12.37 -7.90 26.75
N CYS A 285 12.45 -9.02 26.04
CA CYS A 285 12.49 -10.36 26.62
C CYS A 285 13.86 -10.75 27.18
N THR A 286 14.92 -10.07 26.76
CA THR A 286 16.29 -10.47 27.08
C THR A 286 16.78 -9.75 28.32
N LYS A 287 16.84 -10.45 29.45
CA LYS A 287 17.41 -9.92 30.69
C LYS A 287 18.81 -10.44 30.90
N PRO A 288 19.83 -9.57 31.09
CA PRO A 288 21.14 -10.00 31.55
C PRO A 288 21.08 -10.40 33.02
N PHE A 289 21.28 -11.66 33.34
CA PHE A 289 21.42 -12.15 34.69
C PHE A 289 22.88 -12.22 35.07
N LYS A 290 23.25 -11.68 36.24
CA LYS A 290 24.54 -11.90 36.84
C LYS A 290 24.58 -13.28 37.48
N ASN A 291 25.74 -13.94 37.44
CA ASN A 291 25.89 -15.25 38.10
C ASN A 291 25.52 -15.16 39.59
N GLY A 292 24.55 -15.98 40.02
CA GLY A 292 24.08 -16.01 41.42
C GLY A 292 22.81 -15.16 41.72
N GLU A 293 22.30 -14.40 40.80
CA GLU A 293 21.11 -13.56 41.03
C GLU A 293 19.77 -14.32 41.02
N ILE A 294 19.72 -15.58 40.57
CA ILE A 294 18.42 -16.29 40.44
C ILE A 294 18.18 -17.10 41.71
N THR A 295 17.41 -16.51 42.59
CA THR A 295 16.91 -17.19 43.80
C THR A 295 15.45 -17.62 43.67
N ASN A 296 14.72 -17.14 42.62
CA ASN A 296 13.29 -17.42 42.42
C ASN A 296 12.93 -17.39 40.93
N THR A 297 12.26 -18.43 40.42
CA THR A 297 11.78 -18.53 39.04
C THR A 297 10.86 -17.36 38.64
N ASN A 298 10.09 -16.81 39.57
CA ASN A 298 9.18 -15.69 39.33
C ASN A 298 9.93 -14.40 38.91
N THR A 299 11.16 -14.18 39.41
CA THR A 299 11.96 -13.00 39.05
C THR A 299 12.50 -13.05 37.63
N VAL A 300 12.60 -14.25 37.06
CA VAL A 300 13.05 -14.46 35.66
C VAL A 300 12.08 -13.84 34.65
N TYR A 301 10.80 -13.81 34.98
CA TYR A 301 9.72 -13.41 34.04
C TYR A 301 9.14 -12.02 34.31
N ASN A 302 9.56 -11.35 35.38
CA ASN A 302 8.99 -10.05 35.79
C ASN A 302 9.15 -8.93 34.74
N HIS A 303 10.14 -9.00 33.88
CA HIS A 303 10.39 -7.97 32.85
C HIS A 303 9.59 -8.18 31.54
N LEU A 304 8.90 -9.32 31.39
CA LEU A 304 8.28 -9.72 30.12
C LEU A 304 7.04 -8.92 29.76
N LEU A 305 6.36 -8.29 30.72
CA LEU A 305 5.03 -7.69 30.48
C LEU A 305 5.05 -6.59 29.40
N ALA A 306 6.12 -5.82 29.28
CA ALA A 306 6.30 -4.82 28.21
C ALA A 306 6.35 -5.49 26.84
N SER A 307 7.15 -6.56 26.71
CA SER A 307 7.18 -7.36 25.47
C SER A 307 5.84 -8.01 25.17
N THR A 308 5.14 -8.52 26.20
CA THR A 308 3.80 -9.08 26.08
C THR A 308 2.82 -8.07 25.48
N PHE A 309 2.77 -6.86 26.02
CA PHE A 309 1.88 -5.82 25.49
C PHE A 309 2.22 -5.46 24.04
N LEU A 310 3.48 -5.31 23.71
CA LEU A 310 3.91 -5.02 22.34
C LEU A 310 3.62 -6.18 21.39
N PHE A 311 3.83 -7.42 21.82
CA PHE A 311 3.57 -8.64 21.06
C PHE A 311 2.07 -8.75 20.71
N HIS A 312 1.19 -8.65 21.70
CA HIS A 312 -0.24 -8.74 21.46
C HIS A 312 -0.78 -7.54 20.67
N SER A 313 -0.28 -6.33 20.93
CA SER A 313 -0.67 -5.15 20.15
C SER A 313 -0.27 -5.29 18.68
N THR A 314 0.95 -5.74 18.42
CA THR A 314 1.43 -5.95 17.05
C THR A 314 0.63 -7.03 16.33
N GLY A 315 0.28 -8.12 17.03
CA GLY A 315 -0.57 -9.19 16.49
C GLY A 315 -1.97 -8.69 16.12
N VAL A 316 -2.62 -7.91 16.99
CA VAL A 316 -3.92 -7.28 16.70
C VAL A 316 -3.83 -6.33 15.50
N ALA A 317 -2.80 -5.49 15.45
CA ALA A 317 -2.58 -4.59 14.31
C ALA A 317 -2.32 -5.38 13.02
N ALA A 318 -1.55 -6.46 13.08
CA ALA A 318 -1.28 -7.32 11.94
C ALA A 318 -2.57 -7.97 11.38
N VAL A 319 -3.45 -8.43 12.23
CA VAL A 319 -4.80 -8.91 11.82
C VAL A 319 -5.60 -7.78 11.18
N LYS A 320 -5.66 -6.60 11.81
CA LYS A 320 -6.40 -5.43 11.30
C LYS A 320 -5.94 -5.00 9.91
N TYR A 321 -4.66 -5.05 9.64
CA TYR A 321 -4.06 -4.61 8.37
C TYR A 321 -3.67 -5.75 7.44
N SER A 322 -4.12 -6.99 7.74
CA SER A 322 -3.86 -8.21 6.95
C SER A 322 -2.35 -8.45 6.70
N ARG A 323 -1.52 -8.23 7.74
CA ARG A 323 -0.06 -8.46 7.70
C ARG A 323 0.29 -9.78 8.37
N PHE A 324 -0.10 -10.88 7.75
CA PHE A 324 0.14 -12.23 8.28
C PHE A 324 1.59 -12.68 8.10
N ASP A 325 2.31 -12.08 7.16
CA ASP A 325 3.76 -12.17 7.01
C ASP A 325 4.51 -11.71 8.28
N LEU A 326 4.05 -10.61 8.90
CA LEU A 326 4.58 -10.16 10.18
C LEU A 326 4.21 -11.12 11.32
N ILE A 327 3.00 -11.68 11.33
CA ILE A 327 2.63 -12.70 12.32
C ILE A 327 3.60 -13.89 12.22
N LYS A 328 3.88 -14.37 11.02
CA LYS A 328 4.87 -15.42 10.81
C LYS A 328 6.23 -15.03 11.38
N LEU A 329 6.72 -13.85 11.06
CA LEU A 329 8.01 -13.35 11.54
C LEU A 329 8.06 -13.31 13.07
N MET A 330 7.01 -12.86 13.74
CA MET A 330 6.89 -12.81 15.19
C MET A 330 6.90 -14.22 15.81
N MET A 331 6.15 -15.15 15.23
CA MET A 331 5.96 -16.49 15.77
C MET A 331 7.20 -17.38 15.54
N ASP A 332 7.95 -17.17 14.47
CA ASP A 332 9.22 -17.87 14.17
C ASP A 332 10.42 -17.30 14.93
N ALA A 333 10.28 -16.11 15.55
CA ALA A 333 11.37 -15.41 16.18
C ALA A 333 11.91 -16.15 17.42
N LYS A 334 13.23 -16.26 17.52
CA LYS A 334 13.93 -16.87 18.65
C LYS A 334 14.43 -15.80 19.61
N VAL A 335 14.32 -16.06 20.89
CA VAL A 335 14.83 -15.19 21.95
C VAL A 335 16.08 -15.87 22.56
N PRO A 336 17.16 -15.13 22.82
CA PRO A 336 18.32 -15.67 23.55
C PRO A 336 17.86 -16.26 24.88
N ALA A 337 18.30 -17.50 25.17
CA ALA A 337 17.99 -18.14 26.45
C ALA A 337 18.58 -17.31 27.59
N PRO A 338 17.83 -17.05 28.68
CA PRO A 338 18.42 -16.51 29.90
C PRO A 338 19.55 -17.41 30.37
N ASN A 339 20.71 -16.84 30.71
CA ASN A 339 21.91 -17.62 31.12
C ASN A 339 21.68 -18.59 32.29
N ALA A 340 20.55 -18.46 32.96
CA ALA A 340 20.15 -19.24 34.12
C ALA A 340 19.22 -20.44 33.82
N LEU A 341 18.73 -20.53 32.59
CA LEU A 341 17.86 -21.61 32.18
C LEU A 341 18.63 -22.54 31.23
N SER A 342 18.43 -23.84 31.39
CA SER A 342 19.14 -24.86 30.62
C SER A 342 19.12 -24.57 29.13
N PRO A 343 20.24 -24.68 28.40
CA PRO A 343 20.30 -24.41 26.95
C PRO A 343 19.53 -25.39 26.06
N SER A 344 18.85 -26.38 26.66
CA SER A 344 18.08 -27.42 25.94
C SER A 344 16.77 -26.97 25.35
N TYR A 345 16.28 -25.74 25.59
CA TYR A 345 15.03 -25.23 25.05
C TYR A 345 15.26 -24.05 24.11
N PRO A 346 14.82 -24.11 22.88
CA PRO A 346 14.74 -22.91 22.05
C PRO A 346 13.64 -22.01 22.62
N PHE A 347 14.04 -20.88 23.20
CA PHE A 347 13.07 -19.86 23.60
C PHE A 347 12.61 -19.14 22.34
N THR A 348 11.30 -19.19 22.05
CA THR A 348 10.67 -18.42 21.00
C THR A 348 10.01 -17.17 21.59
N LEU A 349 9.85 -16.15 20.78
CA LEU A 349 9.16 -14.93 21.20
C LEU A 349 7.74 -15.22 21.69
N GLN A 350 7.01 -16.10 21.00
CA GLN A 350 5.68 -16.54 21.41
C GLN A 350 5.67 -17.22 22.79
N HIS A 351 6.71 -17.97 23.14
CA HIS A 351 6.81 -18.59 24.45
C HIS A 351 7.09 -17.56 25.55
N MET A 352 7.98 -16.60 25.29
CA MET A 352 8.39 -15.60 26.24
C MET A 352 7.35 -14.48 26.41
N ALA A 353 6.82 -13.95 25.31
CA ALA A 353 5.91 -12.82 25.33
C ALA A 353 4.42 -13.21 25.39
N GLY A 354 4.07 -14.38 24.89
CA GLY A 354 2.68 -14.87 24.87
C GLY A 354 2.27 -15.67 26.11
N TYR A 355 3.24 -16.09 26.94
CA TYR A 355 3.00 -16.95 28.10
C TYR A 355 2.93 -16.15 29.41
N THR A 356 2.14 -16.66 30.38
CA THR A 356 1.98 -16.02 31.68
C THR A 356 2.31 -16.95 32.83
N HIS A 357 2.92 -16.37 33.88
CA HIS A 357 3.15 -17.00 35.18
C HIS A 357 2.35 -16.32 36.30
N TRP A 358 1.32 -15.53 35.93
CA TRP A 358 0.52 -14.78 36.89
C TRP A 358 -0.55 -15.65 37.54
N ASP A 359 -0.75 -15.46 38.85
CA ASP A 359 -1.81 -16.10 39.57
C ASP A 359 -3.22 -15.63 39.11
N TYR A 360 -4.09 -16.56 38.76
CA TYR A 360 -5.39 -16.29 38.17
C TYR A 360 -6.34 -15.60 39.17
N ASP A 361 -6.26 -15.96 40.46
CA ASP A 361 -7.09 -15.32 41.49
C ASP A 361 -6.68 -13.86 41.68
N MET A 362 -5.39 -13.58 41.72
CA MET A 362 -4.87 -12.21 41.75
C MET A 362 -5.29 -11.40 40.51
N LEU A 363 -5.22 -11.99 39.32
CA LEU A 363 -5.67 -11.31 38.10
C LEU A 363 -7.19 -11.05 38.10
N ASN A 364 -8.00 -12.00 38.57
CA ASN A 364 -9.44 -11.81 38.69
C ASN A 364 -9.78 -10.73 39.72
N GLN A 365 -9.07 -10.67 40.83
CA GLN A 365 -9.22 -9.57 41.80
C GLN A 365 -8.82 -8.22 41.17
N TYR A 366 -7.72 -8.19 40.39
CA TYR A 366 -7.30 -6.97 39.69
C TYR A 366 -8.34 -6.51 38.65
N LEU A 367 -8.98 -7.43 37.93
CA LEU A 367 -10.01 -7.16 36.93
C LEU A 367 -11.40 -6.90 37.56
N ASN A 368 -11.55 -7.14 38.84
CA ASN A 368 -12.83 -7.18 39.53
C ASN A 368 -13.84 -8.10 38.83
N SER A 369 -13.45 -9.35 38.60
CA SER A 369 -14.19 -10.29 37.78
C SER A 369 -13.92 -11.75 38.19
N THR A 370 -14.59 -12.67 37.52
CA THR A 370 -14.42 -14.12 37.64
C THR A 370 -14.18 -14.75 36.29
N TRP A 371 -13.30 -14.18 35.50
CA TRP A 371 -12.97 -14.69 34.17
C TRP A 371 -12.26 -16.04 34.22
N ILE A 372 -12.60 -16.91 33.32
CA ILE A 372 -11.90 -18.20 33.15
C ILE A 372 -10.48 -17.98 32.60
N TYR A 373 -10.30 -16.94 31.78
CA TYR A 373 -9.04 -16.57 31.15
C TYR A 373 -8.64 -15.12 31.55
N PRO A 374 -8.37 -14.88 32.85
CA PRO A 374 -8.14 -13.51 33.33
C PRO A 374 -6.89 -12.86 32.73
N TYR A 375 -5.89 -13.64 32.35
CA TYR A 375 -4.70 -13.12 31.70
C TYR A 375 -5.02 -12.50 30.31
N SER A 376 -5.74 -13.24 29.47
CA SER A 376 -6.18 -12.75 28.15
C SER A 376 -7.01 -11.46 28.27
N GLN A 377 -7.92 -11.41 29.23
CA GLN A 377 -8.74 -10.23 29.53
C GLN A 377 -7.87 -9.05 30.02
N MET A 378 -6.89 -9.31 30.87
CA MET A 378 -5.94 -8.30 31.34
C MET A 378 -5.13 -7.71 30.18
N VAL A 379 -4.57 -8.56 29.34
CA VAL A 379 -3.80 -8.11 28.16
C VAL A 379 -4.69 -7.31 27.21
N MET A 380 -5.87 -7.83 26.87
CA MET A 380 -6.82 -7.15 25.98
C MET A 380 -7.18 -5.75 26.52
N ARG A 381 -7.48 -5.64 27.83
CA ARG A 381 -7.79 -4.37 28.49
C ARG A 381 -6.59 -3.41 28.47
N ALA A 382 -5.39 -3.92 28.75
CA ALA A 382 -4.18 -3.11 28.82
C ALA A 382 -3.82 -2.51 27.45
N ILE A 383 -3.87 -3.30 26.37
CA ILE A 383 -3.46 -2.83 25.05
C ILE A 383 -4.53 -2.03 24.29
N LYS A 384 -5.79 -2.10 24.72
CA LYS A 384 -6.91 -1.40 24.07
C LYS A 384 -6.65 0.10 23.90
N THR A 385 -5.98 0.71 24.87
CA THR A 385 -5.66 2.14 24.87
C THR A 385 -4.81 2.56 23.66
N TYR A 386 -3.96 1.67 23.14
CA TYR A 386 -3.14 1.92 21.94
C TYR A 386 -3.94 2.00 20.64
N PHE A 387 -5.20 1.58 20.67
CA PHE A 387 -6.07 1.47 19.50
C PHE A 387 -7.25 2.44 19.49
N ASN A 388 -7.32 3.40 20.41
CA ASN A 388 -8.46 4.32 20.56
C ASN A 388 -8.84 5.08 19.28
N LYS A 389 -7.88 5.30 18.36
CA LYS A 389 -8.10 5.98 17.07
C LYS A 389 -8.17 5.02 15.88
N THR A 390 -8.06 3.72 16.10
CA THR A 390 -7.89 2.70 15.03
C THR A 390 -9.18 1.93 14.78
N PHE A 391 -9.93 1.64 15.81
CA PHE A 391 -11.19 0.90 15.73
C PHE A 391 -12.38 1.83 15.96
N ILE A 392 -13.45 1.63 15.19
CA ILE A 392 -14.67 2.44 15.27
C ILE A 392 -15.42 2.09 16.56
N ASP A 393 -15.49 0.80 16.89
CA ASP A 393 -16.13 0.33 18.11
C ASP A 393 -15.29 -0.73 18.85
N ASN A 394 -15.75 -1.04 20.06
CA ASN A 394 -15.09 -2.00 20.92
C ASN A 394 -15.17 -3.44 20.39
N ASN A 395 -16.25 -3.80 19.73
CA ASN A 395 -16.48 -5.14 19.20
C ASN A 395 -15.51 -5.47 18.07
N ASP A 396 -15.22 -4.50 17.20
CA ASP A 396 -14.20 -4.64 16.14
C ASP A 396 -12.81 -4.92 16.72
N PHE A 397 -12.42 -4.22 17.78
CA PHE A 397 -11.16 -4.46 18.47
C PHE A 397 -11.12 -5.85 19.10
N GLU A 398 -12.17 -6.23 19.84
CA GLU A 398 -12.28 -7.54 20.50
C GLU A 398 -12.25 -8.69 19.49
N ASN A 399 -12.92 -8.55 18.35
CA ASN A 399 -12.90 -9.52 17.28
C ASN A 399 -11.49 -9.69 16.69
N CYS A 400 -10.78 -8.59 16.41
CA CYS A 400 -9.39 -8.65 15.96
C CYS A 400 -8.46 -9.29 16.99
N PHE A 401 -8.66 -8.97 18.28
CA PHE A 401 -7.91 -9.58 19.37
C PHE A 401 -8.15 -11.10 19.45
N CYS A 402 -9.40 -11.54 19.37
CA CYS A 402 -9.75 -12.96 19.38
C CYS A 402 -9.21 -13.71 18.15
N VAL A 403 -9.23 -13.09 16.96
CA VAL A 403 -8.60 -13.68 15.76
C VAL A 403 -7.09 -13.83 15.96
N TRP A 404 -6.43 -12.81 16.48
CA TRP A 404 -5.00 -12.86 16.80
C TRP A 404 -4.67 -13.98 17.79
N GLU A 405 -5.36 -14.02 18.95
CA GLU A 405 -5.12 -15.05 19.97
C GLU A 405 -5.32 -16.47 19.40
N HIS A 406 -6.38 -16.67 18.63
CA HIS A 406 -6.67 -17.99 18.05
C HIS A 406 -5.59 -18.39 17.03
N ILE A 407 -5.19 -17.49 16.13
CA ILE A 407 -4.08 -17.75 15.19
C ILE A 407 -2.79 -18.08 15.96
N ALA A 408 -2.45 -17.28 16.96
CA ALA A 408 -1.26 -17.49 17.78
C ALA A 408 -1.29 -18.86 18.49
N SER A 409 -2.46 -19.23 19.02
CA SER A 409 -2.68 -20.53 19.64
C SER A 409 -2.48 -21.69 18.65
N LEU A 410 -3.03 -21.58 17.44
CA LEU A 410 -2.86 -22.59 16.39
C LEU A 410 -1.40 -22.67 15.89
N LEU A 411 -0.70 -21.53 15.80
CA LEU A 411 0.71 -21.51 15.40
C LEU A 411 1.62 -22.09 16.50
N CYS A 412 1.29 -21.94 17.78
CA CYS A 412 1.98 -22.67 18.85
C CYS A 412 1.88 -24.16 18.65
N GLU A 413 0.71 -24.68 18.31
CA GLU A 413 0.55 -26.12 18.02
C GLU A 413 1.29 -26.55 16.76
N PHE A 414 1.29 -25.71 15.72
CA PHE A 414 2.05 -25.96 14.50
C PHE A 414 3.57 -26.04 14.75
N HIS A 415 4.10 -25.23 15.66
CA HIS A 415 5.52 -25.18 15.98
C HIS A 415 5.99 -26.28 16.96
N LYS A 416 5.08 -27.07 17.53
CA LYS A 416 5.49 -28.22 18.39
C LYS A 416 6.38 -29.15 17.60
N ASN A 417 7.41 -29.68 18.29
CA ASN A 417 8.44 -30.55 17.74
C ASN A 417 9.42 -29.90 16.74
N HIS A 418 9.22 -28.64 16.36
CA HIS A 418 10.15 -27.89 15.50
C HIS A 418 10.80 -26.72 16.23
N LEU A 419 9.98 -25.84 16.85
CA LEU A 419 10.43 -24.65 17.55
C LEU A 419 10.07 -24.68 19.05
N ILE A 420 9.08 -25.47 19.44
CA ILE A 420 8.54 -25.56 20.80
C ILE A 420 8.55 -27.03 21.25
N PRO A 421 8.91 -27.35 22.50
CA PRO A 421 8.79 -28.68 23.05
C PRO A 421 7.34 -29.18 23.05
N GLU A 422 7.16 -30.49 22.95
CA GLU A 422 5.85 -31.14 22.85
C GLU A 422 4.95 -30.89 24.07
N ASN A 423 5.57 -30.75 25.25
CA ASN A 423 4.89 -30.56 26.54
C ASN A 423 4.57 -29.09 26.87
N VAL A 424 4.91 -28.13 26.01
CA VAL A 424 4.58 -26.72 26.23
C VAL A 424 3.08 -26.52 26.12
N TRP A 425 2.58 -25.76 27.06
CA TRP A 425 1.15 -25.46 27.17
C TRP A 425 0.66 -24.62 25.99
N PHE A 426 -0.53 -24.97 25.51
CA PHE A 426 -1.19 -24.27 24.43
C PHE A 426 -1.93 -23.06 25.06
N PRO A 427 -1.63 -21.81 24.68
CA PRO A 427 -2.29 -20.66 25.28
C PRO A 427 -3.79 -20.64 24.91
N ILE A 428 -4.64 -20.68 25.93
CA ILE A 428 -6.09 -20.56 25.81
C ILE A 428 -6.47 -19.16 26.28
N GLY A 429 -7.29 -18.46 25.50
CA GLY A 429 -7.68 -17.09 25.79
C GLY A 429 -9.16 -16.78 25.54
N THR A 430 -9.47 -15.52 25.50
CA THR A 430 -10.84 -15.00 25.31
C THR A 430 -11.51 -15.50 24.03
N PHE A 431 -10.75 -15.81 22.99
CA PHE A 431 -11.27 -16.35 21.74
C PHE A 431 -12.08 -17.65 21.93
N VAL A 432 -11.81 -18.44 22.97
CA VAL A 432 -12.56 -19.68 23.24
C VAL A 432 -14.04 -19.37 23.52
N SER A 433 -14.34 -18.26 24.17
CA SER A 433 -15.73 -17.82 24.37
C SER A 433 -16.35 -17.31 23.05
N LYS A 434 -15.60 -16.58 22.23
CA LYS A 434 -16.03 -16.11 20.90
C LYS A 434 -16.27 -17.28 19.93
N ARG A 435 -15.49 -18.34 20.00
CA ARG A 435 -15.66 -19.54 19.19
C ARG A 435 -17.07 -20.17 19.32
N ILE A 436 -17.72 -20.02 20.47
CA ILE A 436 -19.08 -20.49 20.66
C ILE A 436 -20.08 -19.74 19.77
N SER A 437 -19.80 -18.51 19.40
CA SER A 437 -20.62 -17.72 18.46
C SER A 437 -20.66 -18.31 17.04
N LEU A 438 -19.62 -19.07 16.64
CA LEU A 438 -19.62 -19.84 15.39
C LEU A 438 -20.80 -20.82 15.31
N PHE A 439 -21.20 -21.42 16.46
CA PHE A 439 -22.33 -22.33 16.52
C PHE A 439 -23.68 -21.62 16.61
N ARG A 440 -23.68 -20.30 16.97
CA ARG A 440 -24.90 -19.49 17.05
C ARG A 440 -25.22 -18.74 15.76
N HIS A 441 -24.45 -18.96 14.67
CA HIS A 441 -24.60 -18.25 13.39
C HIS A 441 -24.53 -16.72 13.52
N GLU A 442 -23.83 -16.20 14.51
CA GLU A 442 -23.54 -14.78 14.59
C GLU A 442 -22.62 -14.37 13.45
N GLN A 443 -22.98 -13.32 12.72
CA GLN A 443 -22.16 -12.74 11.66
C GLN A 443 -21.30 -11.62 12.27
N ASP A 444 -20.06 -11.98 12.63
CA ASP A 444 -19.06 -11.02 13.07
C ASP A 444 -17.73 -11.27 12.33
N PHE A 445 -16.79 -10.35 12.49
CA PHE A 445 -15.48 -10.42 11.84
C PHE A 445 -14.72 -11.72 12.19
N TYR A 446 -14.79 -12.17 13.45
CA TYR A 446 -14.11 -13.38 13.90
C TYR A 446 -14.67 -14.62 13.19
N THR A 447 -15.99 -14.75 13.14
CA THR A 447 -16.68 -15.86 12.48
C THR A 447 -16.38 -15.88 10.98
N ASP A 448 -16.50 -14.72 10.31
CA ASP A 448 -16.25 -14.58 8.88
C ASP A 448 -14.79 -14.88 8.52
N PHE A 449 -13.86 -14.50 9.38
CA PHE A 449 -12.44 -14.72 9.17
C PHE A 449 -12.11 -16.22 9.03
N PHE A 450 -12.54 -17.04 9.97
CA PHE A 450 -12.28 -18.49 9.92
C PHE A 450 -13.15 -19.24 8.90
N LYS A 451 -14.35 -18.75 8.62
CA LYS A 451 -15.20 -19.29 7.55
C LYS A 451 -14.55 -19.13 6.17
N LYS A 452 -13.89 -18.00 5.91
CA LYS A 452 -13.11 -17.76 4.69
C LYS A 452 -11.98 -18.78 4.48
N ALA A 453 -11.36 -19.29 5.54
CA ALA A 453 -10.32 -20.31 5.41
C ALA A 453 -10.85 -21.57 4.69
N SER A 454 -12.03 -22.05 5.06
CA SER A 454 -12.64 -23.25 4.42
C SER A 454 -13.11 -22.97 2.98
N GLN A 455 -13.49 -21.73 2.67
CA GLN A 455 -13.97 -21.31 1.36
C GLN A 455 -12.83 -21.09 0.36
N LEU A 456 -11.76 -20.42 0.80
CA LEU A 456 -10.66 -19.99 -0.06
C LEU A 456 -9.51 -20.99 -0.10
N LYS A 457 -9.43 -21.91 0.85
CA LYS A 457 -8.36 -22.93 0.94
C LYS A 457 -6.97 -22.26 0.93
N ASP A 458 -6.07 -22.73 0.06
CA ASP A 458 -4.71 -22.18 -0.06
C ASP A 458 -4.71 -20.69 -0.50
N ASP A 459 -5.82 -20.21 -1.07
CA ASP A 459 -6.02 -18.81 -1.44
C ASP A 459 -6.42 -17.91 -0.26
N TRP A 460 -6.61 -18.46 0.92
CA TRP A 460 -6.87 -17.66 2.13
C TRP A 460 -5.65 -16.82 2.49
N GLU A 461 -5.85 -15.51 2.73
CA GLU A 461 -4.76 -14.54 2.86
C GLU A 461 -3.68 -14.91 3.90
N PRO A 462 -4.00 -15.43 5.08
CA PRO A 462 -2.97 -15.92 6.01
C PRO A 462 -2.06 -17.01 5.44
N LEU A 463 -2.60 -17.90 4.61
CA LEU A 463 -1.82 -18.98 3.97
C LEU A 463 -0.95 -18.41 2.85
N LYS A 464 -1.47 -17.51 2.02
CA LYS A 464 -0.69 -16.82 0.98
C LYS A 464 0.52 -16.09 1.54
N GLN A 465 0.41 -15.56 2.74
CA GLN A 465 1.50 -14.89 3.45
C GLN A 465 2.35 -15.84 4.31
N GLY A 466 2.19 -17.13 4.14
CA GLY A 466 3.10 -18.17 4.61
C GLY A 466 2.79 -18.77 5.98
N LEU A 467 1.65 -18.47 6.61
CA LEU A 467 1.23 -19.20 7.80
C LEU A 467 0.94 -20.66 7.45
N PHE A 468 1.26 -21.59 8.35
CA PHE A 468 1.05 -23.04 8.17
C PHE A 468 1.66 -23.57 6.85
N ASP A 469 2.85 -23.09 6.49
CA ASP A 469 3.56 -23.39 5.23
C ASP A 469 2.74 -23.10 3.96
N GLY A 470 1.76 -22.21 4.03
CA GLY A 470 0.89 -21.84 2.92
C GLY A 470 -0.13 -22.91 2.51
N ARG A 471 -0.36 -23.94 3.34
CA ARG A 471 -1.17 -25.12 2.97
C ARG A 471 -2.40 -25.26 3.85
N TYR A 472 -3.57 -25.27 3.22
CA TYR A 472 -4.85 -25.43 3.92
C TYR A 472 -4.97 -26.77 4.67
N GLU A 473 -4.46 -27.87 4.13
CA GLU A 473 -4.49 -29.18 4.79
C GLU A 473 -3.77 -29.18 6.14
N ILE A 474 -2.65 -28.46 6.25
CA ILE A 474 -1.90 -28.31 7.50
C ILE A 474 -2.73 -27.48 8.48
N PHE A 475 -3.23 -26.34 8.03
CA PHE A 475 -4.10 -25.50 8.84
C PHE A 475 -5.32 -26.27 9.36
N GLU A 476 -6.04 -26.96 8.49
CA GLU A 476 -7.25 -27.71 8.85
C GLU A 476 -6.96 -28.79 9.90
N LYS A 477 -5.85 -29.53 9.76
CA LYS A 477 -5.41 -30.53 10.73
C LYS A 477 -5.15 -29.91 12.10
N ILE A 478 -4.40 -28.78 12.12
CA ILE A 478 -4.07 -28.05 13.36
C ILE A 478 -5.34 -27.46 13.97
N TYR A 479 -6.22 -26.88 13.15
CA TYR A 479 -7.49 -26.30 13.58
C TYR A 479 -8.38 -27.36 14.26
N LYS A 480 -8.56 -28.55 13.66
CA LYS A 480 -9.33 -29.66 14.26
C LYS A 480 -8.74 -30.10 15.60
N LYS A 481 -7.40 -30.20 15.68
CA LYS A 481 -6.71 -30.55 16.94
C LYS A 481 -6.93 -29.48 18.02
N GLY A 482 -6.89 -28.19 17.63
CA GLY A 482 -7.21 -27.08 18.52
C GLY A 482 -8.65 -27.16 19.04
N GLU A 483 -9.62 -27.43 18.16
CA GLU A 483 -11.03 -27.60 18.53
C GLU A 483 -11.25 -28.72 19.58
N GLU A 484 -10.60 -29.85 19.39
CA GLU A 484 -10.65 -30.94 20.35
C GLU A 484 -10.08 -30.53 21.73
N TYR A 485 -8.97 -29.84 21.71
CA TYR A 485 -8.31 -29.34 22.91
C TYR A 485 -9.17 -28.31 23.66
N TYR A 486 -9.72 -27.31 22.95
CA TYR A 486 -10.56 -26.28 23.56
C TYR A 486 -11.87 -26.85 24.12
N ASN A 487 -12.42 -27.88 23.48
CA ASN A 487 -13.64 -28.54 23.98
C ASN A 487 -13.40 -29.33 25.26
N LYS A 488 -12.21 -29.93 25.42
CA LYS A 488 -11.85 -30.69 26.65
C LYS A 488 -11.54 -29.76 27.84
N ASN A 489 -11.05 -28.55 27.56
CA ASN A 489 -10.62 -27.59 28.60
C ASN A 489 -11.63 -26.43 28.76
N ARG A 490 -12.88 -26.66 28.43
CA ARG A 490 -14.01 -25.79 28.76
C ARG A 490 -14.36 -25.95 30.23
N TYR A 491 -13.94 -25.03 31.08
CA TYR A 491 -14.47 -24.91 32.43
C TYR A 491 -14.66 -23.44 32.80
#